data_177aa81b2c5d2c8aec9ae67db839f745
#
_entry.id   177aa81b2c5d2c8aec9ae67db839f745
#
_cell.length_a   1.000
_cell.length_b   1.000
_cell.length_c   1.000
_cell.angle_alpha   90.00
_cell.angle_beta   90.00
_cell.angle_gamma   90.00
#
_symmetry.space_group_name_H-M   'P 1'
#
loop_
_entity.id
_entity.type
_entity.pdbx_description
1 polymer ?
#
loop_
_entity_poly.entity_id
_entity_poly.type
_entity_poly.pdbx_seq_one_letter_code
_entity_poly.pdbx_strand_id
1 'polypeptide(L)'
;MPVHLFDIIPDARRSMLRITMRGHWITETVEEYRVAVARAVATLIENGCKRERIVALVDAREVSAQSQDVIEEYQKNMVRDGRVPRRLATLLSSALFKRQVERIAMPNQRIFSHEHEALAWLLSSDDDA
;
A
#
# COMPACT_ATOMS: atom_id res chain seq x y z
N MET A 1 -15.56 8.22 19.12
CA MET A 1 -15.55 7.93 17.68
C MET A 1 -14.44 6.97 17.34
N PRO A 2 -14.73 5.91 16.62
CA PRO A 2 -13.65 5.01 16.19
C PRO A 2 -12.72 5.76 15.24
N VAL A 3 -11.42 5.62 15.45
CA VAL A 3 -10.42 6.17 14.55
C VAL A 3 -10.17 5.16 13.44
N HIS A 4 -10.37 5.57 12.20
CA HIS A 4 -10.05 4.73 11.07
C HIS A 4 -8.55 4.75 10.85
N LEU A 5 -7.91 3.60 11.05
CA LEU A 5 -6.46 3.46 10.90
C LEU A 5 -6.04 3.30 9.45
N PHE A 6 -6.99 3.05 8.55
CA PHE A 6 -6.72 3.02 7.12
C PHE A 6 -7.99 3.30 6.32
N ASP A 7 -7.79 3.80 5.11
CA ASP A 7 -8.84 3.97 4.10
C ASP A 7 -8.33 3.40 2.80
N ILE A 8 -9.17 2.70 2.05
CA ILE A 8 -8.80 2.14 0.75
C ILE A 8 -9.85 2.55 -0.26
N ILE A 9 -9.41 3.30 -1.28
CA ILE A 9 -10.30 3.80 -2.33
C ILE A 9 -9.86 3.21 -3.66
N PRO A 10 -10.69 2.36 -4.30
CA PRO A 10 -10.36 1.86 -5.63
C PRO A 10 -10.67 2.93 -6.68
N ASP A 11 -9.75 3.09 -7.64
CA ASP A 11 -9.90 4.01 -8.76
C ASP A 11 -9.79 3.17 -10.05
N ALA A 12 -10.95 2.79 -10.59
CA ALA A 12 -11.00 1.91 -11.76
C ALA A 12 -10.46 2.59 -13.03
N ARG A 13 -10.57 3.91 -13.14
CA ARG A 13 -10.09 4.65 -14.30
C ARG A 13 -8.58 4.56 -14.46
N ARG A 14 -7.87 4.48 -13.32
CA ARG A 14 -6.41 4.44 -13.30
C ARG A 14 -5.87 3.05 -12.97
N SER A 15 -6.75 2.07 -12.74
CA SER A 15 -6.37 0.74 -12.23
C SER A 15 -5.52 0.88 -10.97
N MET A 16 -5.97 1.71 -10.02
CA MET A 16 -5.18 2.09 -8.86
C MET A 16 -5.96 1.90 -7.58
N LEU A 17 -5.25 1.45 -6.54
CA LEU A 17 -5.73 1.52 -5.17
C LEU A 17 -5.09 2.72 -4.50
N ARG A 18 -5.90 3.59 -3.91
CA ARG A 18 -5.39 4.68 -3.08
C ARG A 18 -5.60 4.28 -1.63
N ILE A 19 -4.52 4.10 -0.92
CA ILE A 19 -4.52 3.59 0.46
C ILE A 19 -3.96 4.67 1.37
N THR A 20 -4.66 4.99 2.46
CA THR A 20 -4.14 5.89 3.48
C THR A 20 -4.03 5.11 4.78
N MET A 21 -2.88 5.20 5.43
CA MET A 21 -2.62 4.54 6.71
C MET A 21 -2.34 5.59 7.76
N ARG A 22 -2.80 5.34 9.00
CA ARG A 22 -2.63 6.28 10.12
C ARG A 22 -2.33 5.54 11.40
N GLY A 23 -1.65 6.22 12.29
CA GLY A 23 -1.54 5.84 13.69
C GLY A 23 -0.66 4.64 13.97
N HIS A 24 -0.96 4.00 15.07
CA HIS A 24 -0.21 2.84 15.56
C HIS A 24 -1.10 1.60 15.45
N TRP A 25 -0.60 0.59 14.76
CA TRP A 25 -1.38 -0.61 14.48
C TRP A 25 -1.08 -1.73 15.46
N ILE A 26 -2.03 -2.65 15.57
CA ILE A 26 -1.87 -3.94 16.24
C ILE A 26 -2.01 -5.03 15.16
N THR A 27 -1.71 -6.26 15.51
CA THR A 27 -1.73 -7.36 14.53
C THR A 27 -3.13 -7.58 13.94
N GLU A 28 -4.18 -7.39 14.73
CA GLU A 28 -5.57 -7.49 14.26
C GLU A 28 -5.88 -6.45 13.19
N THR A 29 -5.29 -5.26 13.30
CA THR A 29 -5.44 -4.20 12.28
C THR A 29 -4.88 -4.66 10.95
N VAL A 30 -3.74 -5.35 10.96
CA VAL A 30 -3.11 -5.88 9.74
C VAL A 30 -4.05 -6.85 9.03
N GLU A 31 -4.73 -7.71 9.78
CA GLU A 31 -5.67 -8.67 9.21
C GLU A 31 -6.88 -7.98 8.61
N GLU A 32 -7.43 -6.97 9.29
CA GLU A 32 -8.54 -6.17 8.75
C GLU A 32 -8.14 -5.47 7.47
N TYR A 33 -6.91 -4.94 7.45
CA TYR A 33 -6.35 -4.29 6.28
C TYR A 33 -6.23 -5.26 5.11
N ARG A 34 -5.73 -6.46 5.35
CA ARG A 34 -5.59 -7.49 4.31
C ARG A 34 -6.93 -7.80 3.65
N VAL A 35 -7.98 -7.97 4.45
CA VAL A 35 -9.33 -8.25 3.94
C VAL A 35 -9.86 -7.07 3.12
N ALA A 36 -9.63 -5.84 3.61
CA ALA A 36 -10.09 -4.63 2.91
C ALA A 36 -9.38 -4.45 1.56
N VAL A 37 -8.07 -4.73 1.50
CA VAL A 37 -7.32 -4.68 0.24
C VAL A 37 -7.87 -5.70 -0.75
N ALA A 38 -8.13 -6.93 -0.29
CA ALA A 38 -8.66 -7.98 -1.15
C ALA A 38 -10.01 -7.58 -1.76
N ARG A 39 -10.89 -6.96 -0.97
CA ARG A 39 -12.18 -6.46 -1.46
C ARG A 39 -12.03 -5.35 -2.48
N ALA A 40 -11.11 -4.43 -2.23
CA ALA A 40 -10.87 -3.32 -3.14
C ALA A 40 -10.30 -3.81 -4.48
N VAL A 41 -9.40 -4.79 -4.47
CA VAL A 41 -8.88 -5.40 -5.68
C VAL A 41 -10.02 -6.08 -6.45
N ALA A 42 -10.89 -6.81 -5.76
CA ALA A 42 -12.04 -7.45 -6.39
C ALA A 42 -12.95 -6.41 -7.06
N THR A 43 -13.17 -5.27 -6.40
CA THR A 43 -13.95 -4.18 -6.99
C THR A 43 -13.32 -3.67 -8.29
N LEU A 44 -12.01 -3.48 -8.32
CA LEU A 44 -11.32 -3.04 -9.54
C LEU A 44 -11.49 -4.06 -10.67
N ILE A 45 -11.33 -5.33 -10.36
CA ILE A 45 -11.46 -6.40 -11.36
C ILE A 45 -12.90 -6.47 -11.89
N GLU A 46 -13.90 -6.33 -11.03
CA GLU A 46 -15.31 -6.28 -11.43
C GLU A 46 -15.62 -5.11 -12.36
N ASN A 47 -14.85 -4.04 -12.25
CA ASN A 47 -14.99 -2.85 -13.07
C ASN A 47 -14.08 -2.87 -14.31
N GLY A 48 -13.53 -4.02 -14.65
CA GLY A 48 -12.78 -4.21 -15.88
C GLY A 48 -11.27 -4.05 -15.79
N CYS A 49 -10.73 -3.80 -14.59
CA CYS A 49 -9.29 -3.68 -14.44
C CYS A 49 -8.63 -5.06 -14.48
N LYS A 50 -7.50 -5.14 -15.16
CA LYS A 50 -6.72 -6.37 -15.17
C LYS A 50 -5.82 -6.40 -13.94
N ARG A 51 -5.79 -7.53 -13.27
CA ARG A 51 -5.03 -7.69 -12.03
C ARG A 51 -3.57 -7.27 -12.18
N GLU A 52 -2.92 -7.69 -13.25
CA GLU A 52 -1.51 -7.40 -13.51
C GLU A 52 -1.23 -5.93 -13.84
N ARG A 53 -2.28 -5.14 -14.01
CA ARG A 53 -2.16 -3.70 -14.29
C ARG A 53 -2.39 -2.84 -13.06
N ILE A 54 -2.84 -3.43 -11.97
CA ILE A 54 -3.18 -2.67 -10.76
C ILE A 54 -1.93 -2.12 -10.11
N VAL A 55 -1.96 -0.82 -9.81
CA VAL A 55 -0.91 -0.14 -9.04
C VAL A 55 -1.49 0.34 -7.72
N ALA A 56 -0.63 0.59 -6.73
CA ALA A 56 -1.08 1.04 -5.42
C ALA A 56 -0.28 2.24 -4.95
N LEU A 57 -1.00 3.25 -4.44
CA LEU A 57 -0.40 4.40 -3.76
C LEU A 57 -0.74 4.27 -2.29
N VAL A 58 0.27 4.13 -1.45
CA VAL A 58 0.11 4.03 0.00
C VAL A 58 0.61 5.32 0.63
N ASP A 59 -0.31 6.09 1.21
CA ASP A 59 0.04 7.29 1.96
C ASP A 59 0.15 6.92 3.43
N ALA A 60 1.37 6.73 3.90
CA ALA A 60 1.69 6.38 5.28
C ALA A 60 2.41 7.52 6.01
N ARG A 61 2.18 8.78 5.58
CA ARG A 61 2.84 9.93 6.20
C ARG A 61 2.38 10.18 7.63
N GLU A 62 1.19 9.70 8.00
CA GLU A 62 0.67 9.82 9.36
C GLU A 62 0.95 8.56 10.22
N VAL A 63 1.83 7.69 9.75
CA VAL A 63 2.22 6.49 10.47
C VAL A 63 3.59 6.70 11.10
N SER A 64 3.69 6.38 12.40
CA SER A 64 4.96 6.36 13.11
C SER A 64 5.55 4.95 13.09
N ALA A 65 6.74 4.77 13.69
CA ALA A 65 7.34 3.45 13.79
C ALA A 65 6.38 2.46 14.45
N GLN A 66 6.30 1.25 13.93
CA GLN A 66 5.40 0.22 14.38
C GLN A 66 6.14 -0.81 15.23
N SER A 67 5.37 -1.61 15.99
CA SER A 67 5.97 -2.71 16.75
C SER A 67 6.52 -3.77 15.80
N GLN A 68 7.49 -4.54 16.26
CA GLN A 68 8.08 -5.61 15.45
C GLN A 68 7.04 -6.64 15.05
N ASP A 69 6.09 -6.95 15.93
CA ASP A 69 5.02 -7.91 15.65
C ASP A 69 4.15 -7.46 14.48
N VAL A 70 3.82 -6.17 14.43
CA VAL A 70 3.02 -5.60 13.34
C VAL A 70 3.79 -5.67 12.01
N ILE A 71 5.06 -5.32 12.03
CA ILE A 71 5.91 -5.36 10.83
C ILE A 71 6.01 -6.78 10.29
N GLU A 72 6.23 -7.76 11.16
CA GLU A 72 6.32 -9.17 10.76
C GLU A 72 5.00 -9.68 10.18
N GLU A 73 3.88 -9.34 10.83
CA GLU A 73 2.56 -9.75 10.35
C GLU A 73 2.24 -9.14 8.99
N TYR A 74 2.57 -7.86 8.80
CA TYR A 74 2.37 -7.17 7.54
C TYR A 74 3.17 -7.84 6.42
N GLN A 75 4.46 -8.08 6.65
CA GLN A 75 5.34 -8.71 5.67
C GLN A 75 4.86 -10.12 5.31
N LYS A 76 4.49 -10.89 6.32
CA LYS A 76 4.00 -12.26 6.15
C LYS A 76 2.75 -12.31 5.28
N ASN A 77 1.80 -11.41 5.52
CA ASN A 77 0.56 -11.36 4.77
C ASN A 77 0.78 -10.93 3.32
N MET A 78 1.68 -10.00 3.08
CA MET A 78 1.99 -9.54 1.72
C MET A 78 2.63 -10.65 0.89
N VAL A 79 3.53 -11.42 1.47
CA VAL A 79 4.20 -12.53 0.78
C VAL A 79 3.22 -13.68 0.52
N ARG A 80 2.40 -13.99 1.52
CA ARG A 80 1.49 -15.15 1.48
C ARG A 80 0.43 -15.07 0.37
N ASP A 81 -0.12 -13.89 0.15
CA ASP A 81 -1.23 -13.72 -0.79
C ASP A 81 -0.76 -13.62 -2.25
N GLY A 82 0.54 -13.45 -2.49
CA GLY A 82 1.08 -13.33 -3.84
C GLY A 82 0.49 -12.19 -4.65
N ARG A 83 -0.20 -11.25 -4.00
CA ARG A 83 -0.91 -10.15 -4.64
C ARG A 83 -0.01 -8.92 -4.72
N VAL A 84 1.00 -9.02 -5.56
CA VAL A 84 1.95 -7.93 -5.75
C VAL A 84 1.39 -6.98 -6.81
N PRO A 85 1.24 -5.68 -6.50
CA PRO A 85 0.83 -4.72 -7.52
C PRO A 85 1.95 -4.53 -8.55
N ARG A 86 1.57 -4.06 -9.74
CA ARG A 86 2.54 -3.76 -10.80
C ARG A 86 3.60 -2.77 -10.29
N ARG A 87 3.16 -1.76 -9.56
CA ARG A 87 4.03 -0.80 -8.87
C ARG A 87 3.37 -0.41 -7.56
N LEU A 88 4.19 -0.22 -6.54
CA LEU A 88 3.74 0.21 -5.23
C LEU A 88 4.53 1.46 -4.83
N ALA A 89 3.85 2.60 -4.72
CA ALA A 89 4.47 3.83 -4.24
C ALA A 89 4.05 4.05 -2.79
N THR A 90 5.03 4.25 -1.91
CA THR A 90 4.78 4.48 -0.50
C THR A 90 5.26 5.86 -0.10
N LEU A 91 4.36 6.68 0.46
CA LEU A 91 4.67 8.01 0.96
C LEU A 91 4.97 7.91 2.45
N LEU A 92 6.12 8.40 2.86
CA LEU A 92 6.57 8.37 4.25
C LEU A 92 7.09 9.74 4.70
N SER A 93 6.94 10.03 5.99
CA SER A 93 7.52 11.23 6.59
C SER A 93 8.42 10.90 7.78
N SER A 94 8.21 9.75 8.43
CA SER A 94 9.00 9.31 9.58
C SER A 94 10.27 8.60 9.14
N ALA A 95 11.43 9.08 9.60
CA ALA A 95 12.72 8.43 9.29
C ALA A 95 12.82 7.04 9.88
N LEU A 96 12.28 6.84 11.09
CA LEU A 96 12.29 5.53 11.74
C LEU A 96 11.41 4.55 11.00
N PHE A 97 10.20 4.97 10.63
CA PHE A 97 9.29 4.10 9.89
C PHE A 97 9.85 3.78 8.50
N LYS A 98 10.52 4.74 7.86
CA LYS A 98 11.18 4.51 6.57
C LYS A 98 12.17 3.35 6.65
N ARG A 99 12.96 3.28 7.74
CA ARG A 99 13.89 2.18 7.94
C ARG A 99 13.18 0.84 8.08
N GLN A 100 12.02 0.84 8.76
CA GLN A 100 11.22 -0.39 8.89
C GLN A 100 10.69 -0.83 7.52
N VAL A 101 10.17 0.10 6.72
CA VAL A 101 9.63 -0.19 5.39
C VAL A 101 10.72 -0.68 4.45
N GLU A 102 11.91 -0.09 4.50
CA GLU A 102 13.03 -0.51 3.66
C GLU A 102 13.47 -1.96 3.94
N ARG A 103 13.27 -2.43 5.18
CA ARG A 103 13.57 -3.82 5.55
C ARG A 103 12.52 -4.81 5.05
N ILE A 104 11.33 -4.33 4.72
CA ILE A 104 10.30 -5.15 4.09
C ILE A 104 10.59 -5.19 2.61
N ALA A 105 11.15 -6.30 2.14
CA ALA A 105 11.53 -6.43 0.73
C ALA A 105 10.30 -6.62 -0.15
N MET A 106 9.55 -5.53 -0.36
CA MET A 106 8.36 -5.54 -1.22
C MET A 106 8.77 -5.39 -2.69
N PRO A 107 8.38 -6.34 -3.54
CA PRO A 107 8.65 -6.21 -4.97
C PRO A 107 7.97 -4.97 -5.55
N ASN A 108 8.65 -4.32 -6.49
CA ASN A 108 8.10 -3.19 -7.26
C ASN A 108 7.72 -1.97 -6.41
N GLN A 109 8.32 -1.84 -5.22
CA GLN A 109 8.07 -0.71 -4.34
C GLN A 109 9.11 0.40 -4.51
N ARG A 110 8.63 1.65 -4.49
CA ARG A 110 9.47 2.84 -4.34
C ARG A 110 8.90 3.72 -3.23
N ILE A 111 9.80 4.37 -2.50
CA ILE A 111 9.44 5.28 -1.42
C ILE A 111 9.58 6.71 -1.90
N PHE A 112 8.58 7.53 -1.60
CA PHE A 112 8.53 8.94 -2.00
C PHE A 112 8.22 9.81 -0.79
N SER A 113 8.60 11.08 -0.88
CA SER A 113 8.23 12.09 0.10
C SER A 113 7.07 12.96 -0.38
N HIS A 114 6.84 13.00 -1.69
CA HIS A 114 5.81 13.86 -2.30
C HIS A 114 4.87 13.06 -3.19
N GLU A 115 3.57 13.34 -3.03
CA GLU A 115 2.52 12.59 -3.73
C GLU A 115 2.62 12.73 -5.25
N HIS A 116 2.89 13.94 -5.76
CA HIS A 116 2.92 14.13 -7.21
C HIS A 116 4.03 13.32 -7.89
N GLU A 117 5.16 13.14 -7.22
CA GLU A 117 6.24 12.31 -7.75
C GLU A 117 5.85 10.83 -7.75
N ALA A 118 5.17 10.40 -6.67
CA ALA A 118 4.69 9.04 -6.57
C ALA A 118 3.67 8.73 -7.66
N LEU A 119 2.71 9.62 -7.89
CA LEU A 119 1.70 9.44 -8.93
C LEU A 119 2.33 9.44 -10.32
N ALA A 120 3.28 10.32 -10.58
CA ALA A 120 3.97 10.36 -11.87
C ALA A 120 4.64 9.01 -12.18
N TRP A 121 5.31 8.44 -11.19
CA TRP A 121 5.94 7.14 -11.36
C TRP A 121 4.92 6.01 -11.54
N LEU A 122 3.86 5.98 -10.72
CA LEU A 122 2.85 4.93 -10.79
C LEU A 122 2.14 4.90 -12.14
N LEU A 123 1.89 6.07 -12.71
CA LEU A 123 1.12 6.19 -13.95
C LEU A 123 1.98 6.23 -15.21
N SER A 124 3.29 6.16 -15.07
CA SER A 124 4.19 6.10 -16.21
C SER A 124 4.13 4.73 -16.88
N SER A 125 4.51 4.67 -18.16
CA SER A 125 4.52 3.40 -18.88
C SER A 125 5.69 2.52 -18.40
N ASP A 126 5.61 1.22 -18.67
CA ASP A 126 6.66 0.29 -18.30
C ASP A 126 7.99 0.63 -18.98
N ASP A 127 7.93 1.29 -20.13
CA ASP A 127 9.12 1.71 -20.89
C ASP A 127 9.87 2.83 -20.19
N ASP A 128 9.22 3.55 -19.25
CA ASP A 128 9.82 4.64 -18.49
C ASP A 128 10.41 4.16 -17.16
N ALA A 129 10.43 2.87 -16.92
CA ALA A 129 10.90 2.30 -15.65
C ALA A 129 12.41 2.41 -15.49
#